data_76cfd1fb9fc2d4331e56828d566ae087
#
_entry.id   76cfd1fb9fc2d4331e56828d566ae087
#
_cell.length_a   1.000
_cell.length_b   1.000
_cell.length_c   1.000
_cell.angle_alpha   90.00
_cell.angle_beta   90.00
_cell.angle_gamma   90.00
#
_symmetry.space_group_name_H-M   'P 1'
#
loop_
_entity.id
_entity.type
_entity.pdbx_description
1 polymer ?
#
loop_
_entity_poly.entity_id
_entity_poly.type
_entity_poly.pdbx_seq_one_letter_code
_entity_poly.pdbx_strand_id
1 'polypeptide(L)' 'FISKTKVFMEGKNRFASLYDRSKLKQGNVIKGPAIVLEMDSTTVILPDHSGRIDKFGNILITPDA' A
#
# COMPACT_ATOMS: atom_id res chain seq x y z
N PHE A 1 -0.86 1.42 10.07
CA PHE A 1 -1.66 0.44 9.32
C PHE A 1 -2.78 -0.12 10.20
N ILE A 2 -3.76 -0.78 9.57
CA ILE A 2 -4.90 -1.32 10.30
C ILE A 2 -4.62 -2.75 10.76
N SER A 3 -4.18 -3.59 9.84
CA SER A 3 -3.95 -5.00 10.12
C SER A 3 -3.15 -5.64 8.99
N LYS A 4 -2.95 -6.94 9.09
CA LYS A 4 -2.34 -7.71 8.01
C LYS A 4 -3.36 -8.68 7.45
N THR A 5 -3.29 -8.94 6.16
CA THR A 5 -4.15 -9.92 5.51
C THR A 5 -3.32 -10.81 4.60
N LYS A 6 -3.81 -12.02 4.39
CA LYS A 6 -3.13 -12.96 3.52
C LYS A 6 -3.60 -12.75 2.09
N VAL A 7 -2.67 -12.56 1.18
CA VAL A 7 -2.97 -12.36 -0.24
C VAL A 7 -2.09 -13.27 -1.09
N PHE A 8 -2.57 -13.58 -2.28
CA PHE A 8 -1.81 -14.35 -3.24
C PHE A 8 -1.19 -13.38 -4.24
N MET A 9 0.14 -13.26 -4.21
CA MET A 9 0.89 -12.37 -5.10
C MET A 9 2.11 -13.09 -5.62
N GLU A 10 2.43 -12.87 -6.88
CA GLU A 10 3.63 -13.42 -7.52
C GLU A 10 3.78 -14.93 -7.31
N GLY A 11 2.66 -15.64 -7.40
CA GLY A 11 2.66 -17.08 -7.26
C GLY A 11 2.80 -17.61 -5.84
N LYS A 12 2.74 -16.76 -4.84
CA LYS A 12 2.88 -17.12 -3.43
C LYS A 12 1.83 -16.48 -2.56
N ASN A 13 1.53 -17.12 -1.45
CA ASN A 13 0.74 -16.48 -0.39
C ASN A 13 1.67 -15.59 0.43
N ARG A 14 1.25 -14.34 0.64
CA ARG A 14 2.02 -13.36 1.41
C ARG A 14 1.10 -12.63 2.36
N PHE A 15 1.65 -12.11 3.44
CA PHE A 15 0.91 -11.21 4.31
C PHE A 15 1.14 -9.79 3.84
N ALA A 16 0.05 -9.08 3.57
CA ALA A 16 0.09 -7.69 3.18
C ALA A 16 -0.44 -6.83 4.32
N SER A 17 0.16 -5.66 4.50
CA SER A 17 -0.33 -4.70 5.48
C SER A 17 -1.54 -3.97 4.92
N LEU A 18 -2.57 -3.81 5.73
CA LEU A 18 -3.76 -3.06 5.35
C LEU A 18 -3.69 -1.66 5.91
N TYR A 19 -4.00 -0.69 5.08
CA TYR A 19 -4.03 0.72 5.47
C TYR A 19 -5.38 1.33 5.11
N ASP A 20 -5.83 2.25 5.92
CA ASP A 20 -6.99 3.09 5.62
C ASP A 20 -6.47 4.38 5.00
N ARG A 21 -6.86 4.66 3.75
CA ARG A 21 -6.38 5.83 3.02
C ARG A 21 -6.63 7.12 3.78
N SER A 22 -7.75 7.20 4.50
CA SER A 22 -8.11 8.42 5.23
C SER A 22 -7.14 8.74 6.37
N LYS A 23 -6.35 7.77 6.79
CA LYS A 23 -5.37 7.95 7.87
C LYS A 23 -3.96 8.18 7.37
N LEU A 24 -3.77 8.20 6.06
CA LEU A 24 -2.47 8.46 5.47
C LEU A 24 -2.33 9.95 5.19
N LYS A 25 -1.13 10.45 5.42
CA LYS A 25 -0.83 11.87 5.29
C LYS A 25 0.33 12.09 4.33
N GLN A 26 0.45 13.31 3.84
CA GLN A 26 1.56 13.70 2.99
C GLN A 26 2.89 13.29 3.64
N GLY A 27 3.77 12.70 2.84
CA GLY A 27 5.07 12.27 3.31
C GLY A 27 5.11 10.87 3.88
N ASN A 28 3.95 10.23 4.11
CA ASN A 28 3.93 8.85 4.57
C ASN A 28 4.47 7.93 3.48
N VAL A 29 5.24 6.93 3.88
CA VAL A 29 5.79 5.92 2.98
C VAL A 29 5.26 4.56 3.40
N ILE A 30 4.72 3.83 2.44
CA ILE A 30 4.15 2.51 2.67
C ILE A 30 4.95 1.50 1.88
N LYS A 31 5.53 0.52 2.56
CA LYS A 31 6.28 -0.53 1.89
C LYS A 31 5.37 -1.70 1.55
N GLY A 32 5.55 -2.24 0.35
CA GLY A 32 4.82 -3.44 -0.04
C GLY A 32 5.38 -4.71 0.61
N PRO A 33 4.61 -5.78 0.58
CA PRO A 33 3.25 -5.83 0.04
C PRO A 33 2.26 -5.13 0.95
N ALA A 34 1.38 -4.33 0.37
CA ALA A 34 0.40 -3.55 1.13
C ALA A 34 -0.88 -3.35 0.33
N ILE A 35 -1.97 -3.13 1.03
CA ILE A 35 -3.25 -2.81 0.43
C ILE A 35 -3.78 -1.57 1.11
N VAL A 36 -4.11 -0.55 0.32
CA VAL A 36 -4.66 0.70 0.82
C VAL A 36 -6.13 0.75 0.45
N LEU A 37 -6.98 0.80 1.45
CA LEU A 37 -8.43 0.80 1.28
C LEU A 37 -8.96 2.23 1.24
N GLU A 38 -9.76 2.52 0.23
CA GLU A 38 -10.51 3.75 0.11
C GLU A 38 -11.99 3.42 -0.06
N MET A 39 -12.84 4.43 0.04
CA MET A 39 -14.27 4.23 -0.05
C MET A 39 -14.68 3.53 -1.35
N ASP A 40 -14.13 3.93 -2.47
CA ASP A 40 -14.53 3.43 -3.78
C ASP A 40 -13.44 2.64 -4.52
N SER A 41 -12.30 2.43 -3.90
CA SER A 41 -11.22 1.76 -4.61
C SER A 41 -10.22 1.13 -3.65
N THR A 42 -9.38 0.28 -4.21
CA THR A 42 -8.32 -0.40 -3.48
C THR A 42 -7.02 -0.23 -4.25
N THR A 43 -5.98 0.20 -3.57
CA THR A 43 -4.65 0.31 -4.16
C THR A 43 -3.79 -0.83 -3.63
N VAL A 44 -3.16 -1.56 -4.53
CA VAL A 44 -2.27 -2.67 -4.15
C VAL A 44 -0.83 -2.25 -4.42
N ILE A 45 0.01 -2.36 -3.40
CA ILE A 45 1.44 -2.11 -3.52
C ILE A 45 2.12 -3.47 -3.48
N LEU A 46 2.78 -3.83 -4.56
CA LEU A 46 3.41 -5.15 -4.71
C LEU A 46 4.65 -5.27 -3.82
N PRO A 47 5.12 -6.49 -3.55
CA PRO A 47 6.40 -6.67 -2.86
C PRO A 47 7.52 -5.96 -3.63
N ASP A 48 8.51 -5.48 -2.91
CA ASP A 48 9.66 -4.75 -3.47
C ASP A 48 9.25 -3.43 -4.14
N HIS A 49 8.12 -2.88 -3.74
CA HIS A 49 7.66 -1.56 -4.16
C HIS A 49 7.28 -0.76 -2.93
N SER A 50 7.27 0.55 -3.09
CA SER A 50 6.86 1.47 -2.03
C SER A 50 5.92 2.52 -2.59
N GLY A 51 4.96 2.94 -1.79
CA GLY A 51 4.06 4.03 -2.12
C GLY A 51 4.33 5.22 -1.22
N ARG A 52 4.32 6.42 -1.78
CA ARG A 52 4.49 7.64 -1.01
C ARG A 52 3.32 8.58 -1.28
N ILE A 53 2.82 9.19 -0.22
CA ILE A 53 1.71 10.14 -0.33
C ILE A 53 2.30 11.51 -0.65
N ASP A 54 1.92 12.06 -1.81
CA ASP A 54 2.39 13.37 -2.21
C ASP A 54 1.51 14.48 -1.64
N LYS A 55 1.86 15.74 -1.93
CA LYS A 55 1.13 16.89 -1.41
C LYS A 55 -0.28 17.04 -1.96
N PHE A 56 -0.60 16.33 -3.04
CA PHE A 56 -1.93 16.35 -3.64
C PHE A 56 -2.79 15.18 -3.20
N GLY A 57 -2.27 14.34 -2.31
CA GLY A 57 -3.00 13.18 -1.84
C GLY A 57 -2.89 11.96 -2.74
N ASN A 58 -2.00 11.97 -3.72
CA ASN A 58 -1.79 10.82 -4.59
C ASN A 58 -0.80 9.85 -3.97
N ILE A 59 -0.94 8.58 -4.33
CA ILE A 59 0.01 7.55 -3.93
C ILE A 59 0.95 7.30 -5.12
N LEU A 60 2.22 7.61 -4.94
CA LEU A 60 3.23 7.39 -5.96
C LEU A 60 3.94 6.09 -5.66
N ILE A 61 3.75 5.09 -6.52
CA ILE A 61 4.31 3.77 -6.31
C ILE A 61 5.56 3.60 -7.16
N THR A 62 6.66 3.23 -6.51
CA THR A 62 7.94 3.03 -7.20
C THR A 62 8.59 1.74 -6.74
N PRO A 63 9.41 1.11 -7.59
CA PRO A 63 10.18 -0.06 -7.16
C PRO A 63 11.22 0.32 -6.12
N ASP A 64 11.47 -0.60 -5.21
CA ASP A 64 12.57 -0.45 -4.22
C ASP A 64 13.86 -0.92 -4.89
N ALA A 65 14.42 -0.15 -5.69
CA ALA A 65 15.51 -0.55 -6.58
C ALA A 65 16.65 -1.31 -5.93
#